data_b7f80a0270a2165f21c99129d8ab5052
#
_entry.id   b7f80a0270a2165f21c99129d8ab5052
#
_cell.length_a   1.000
_cell.length_b   1.000
_cell.length_c   1.000
_cell.angle_alpha   90.00
_cell.angle_beta   90.00
_cell.angle_gamma   90.00
#
_symmetry.space_group_name_H-M   'P 1'
#
loop_
_entity.id
_entity.type
_entity.pdbx_description
1 polymer ?
#
loop_
_entity_poly.entity_id
_entity_poly.type
_entity_poly.pdbx_seq_one_letter_code
_entity_poly.pdbx_strand_id
1 'polypeptide(L)'
;MLAAAAPALAGWSSSVDAGSLAVSSATLAAPTGVAAAQGACTPRQRTSLTVVVTWAATSSPGATGYTVLRGTRATGPFTAEGTVSGISTTSWTDATGQLRFTTTYYYVVESTVQSWTSQNSATASVTTPASRTCA
;
A
#
# COMPACT_ATOMS: atom_id res chain seq x y z
N MET A 1 -44.01 -2.59 -9.54
CA MET A 1 -43.05 -2.76 -9.18
C MET A 1 -42.01 -1.89 -9.21
N LEU A 2 -41.12 -1.75 -8.53
CA LEU A 2 -40.26 -0.82 -8.40
C LEU A 2 -38.95 -1.18 -8.62
N ALA A 3 -38.44 -0.74 -9.52
CA ALA A 3 -37.06 -0.84 -9.64
C ALA A 3 -36.49 0.11 -8.66
N ALA A 4 -36.15 -0.37 -7.60
CA ALA A 4 -35.32 0.40 -6.77
C ALA A 4 -34.11 0.78 -7.59
N ALA A 5 -34.01 2.00 -7.94
CA ALA A 5 -32.77 2.51 -8.46
C ALA A 5 -31.71 2.16 -7.47
N ALA A 6 -30.93 1.21 -7.82
CA ALA A 6 -29.75 0.93 -7.01
C ALA A 6 -28.97 2.23 -6.94
N PRO A 7 -28.71 2.74 -5.79
CA PRO A 7 -27.84 3.88 -5.69
C PRO A 7 -26.56 3.53 -6.38
N ALA A 8 -26.07 4.45 -7.13
CA ALA A 8 -24.77 4.31 -7.73
C ALA A 8 -23.77 3.94 -6.65
N LEU A 9 -23.51 2.68 -6.57
CA LEU A 9 -22.56 2.20 -5.65
C LEU A 9 -21.23 2.47 -6.24
N ALA A 10 -20.68 3.54 -5.83
CA ALA A 10 -19.28 3.83 -5.94
C ALA A 10 -18.54 3.01 -6.98
N GLY A 11 -18.99 3.11 -8.21
CA GLY A 11 -18.21 2.58 -9.31
C GLY A 11 -18.12 1.08 -9.44
N TRP A 12 -18.84 0.28 -8.68
CA TRP A 12 -18.87 -1.13 -8.91
C TRP A 12 -20.26 -1.61 -9.24
N SER A 13 -20.46 -2.10 -10.40
CA SER A 13 -21.68 -2.81 -10.72
C SER A 13 -21.34 -4.23 -11.06
N SER A 14 -21.92 -5.18 -10.39
CA SER A 14 -21.94 -6.53 -10.86
C SER A 14 -23.21 -6.75 -11.65
N SER A 15 -23.13 -7.53 -12.70
CA SER A 15 -24.30 -7.96 -13.39
C SER A 15 -25.14 -8.79 -12.46
N VAL A 16 -26.43 -8.49 -12.43
CA VAL A 16 -27.36 -9.18 -11.56
C VAL A 16 -28.25 -10.01 -12.41
N ASP A 17 -28.35 -11.27 -12.10
CA ASP A 17 -29.31 -12.12 -12.74
C ASP A 17 -30.69 -11.74 -12.31
N ALA A 18 -31.61 -11.72 -13.27
CA ALA A 18 -32.99 -11.50 -12.97
C ALA A 18 -33.50 -12.58 -12.04
N GLY A 19 -33.95 -12.28 -10.90
CA GLY A 19 -34.50 -13.22 -9.96
C GLY A 19 -33.80 -13.29 -8.62
N SER A 20 -32.62 -12.81 -8.56
CA SER A 20 -31.92 -12.74 -7.28
C SER A 20 -31.11 -11.47 -7.23
N LEU A 21 -31.44 -10.61 -6.30
CA LEU A 21 -30.74 -9.38 -6.18
C LEU A 21 -29.99 -9.38 -4.88
N ALA A 22 -28.80 -9.89 -4.89
CA ALA A 22 -27.88 -9.71 -3.80
C ALA A 22 -26.79 -8.75 -4.26
N VAL A 23 -26.93 -7.50 -3.91
CA VAL A 23 -25.87 -6.53 -4.15
C VAL A 23 -24.99 -6.51 -2.92
N SER A 24 -23.86 -7.14 -3.01
CA SER A 24 -22.85 -7.01 -1.98
C SER A 24 -21.76 -6.07 -2.45
N SER A 25 -21.50 -5.06 -1.66
CA SER A 25 -20.35 -4.21 -1.87
C SER A 25 -19.11 -4.98 -1.45
N ALA A 26 -18.27 -5.35 -2.38
CA ALA A 26 -16.98 -5.93 -2.05
C ALA A 26 -16.01 -4.80 -1.72
N THR A 27 -15.47 -4.84 -0.53
CA THR A 27 -14.39 -3.95 -0.14
C THR A 27 -13.07 -4.68 -0.31
N LEU A 28 -12.09 -4.02 -0.89
CA LEU A 28 -10.74 -4.54 -0.88
C LEU A 28 -10.18 -4.47 0.53
N ALA A 29 -9.70 -5.60 1.03
CA ALA A 29 -9.04 -5.64 2.32
C ALA A 29 -7.62 -5.07 2.20
N ALA A 30 -7.26 -4.20 3.11
CA ALA A 30 -5.89 -3.73 3.20
C ALA A 30 -4.94 -4.86 3.60
N PRO A 31 -3.67 -4.82 3.15
CA PRO A 31 -2.66 -5.73 3.66
C PRO A 31 -2.47 -5.57 5.17
N THR A 32 -2.01 -6.62 5.81
CA THR A 32 -1.72 -6.62 7.25
C THR A 32 -0.24 -6.87 7.50
N GLY A 33 0.19 -6.72 8.74
CA GLY A 33 1.58 -7.01 9.11
C GLY A 33 2.61 -6.17 8.38
N VAL A 34 2.27 -4.93 8.03
CA VAL A 34 3.21 -4.04 7.33
C VAL A 34 4.38 -3.72 8.26
N ALA A 35 5.57 -3.90 7.75
CA ALA A 35 6.82 -3.58 8.44
C ALA A 35 7.75 -2.82 7.50
N ALA A 36 8.54 -1.94 8.05
CA ALA A 36 9.55 -1.19 7.32
C ALA A 36 10.89 -1.35 8.03
N ALA A 37 11.92 -1.67 7.29
CA ALA A 37 13.27 -1.87 7.81
C ALA A 37 14.28 -1.18 6.91
N GLN A 38 15.39 -0.76 7.50
CA GLN A 38 16.49 -0.24 6.72
C GLN A 38 17.01 -1.31 5.77
N GLY A 39 17.17 -0.94 4.51
CA GLY A 39 17.81 -1.78 3.50
C GLY A 39 19.28 -1.42 3.31
N ALA A 40 19.71 -1.40 2.05
CA ALA A 40 21.08 -1.04 1.70
C ALA A 40 21.38 0.43 2.03
N CYS A 41 22.61 0.70 2.31
CA CYS A 41 23.09 2.03 2.66
C CYS A 41 24.62 2.09 2.43
N THR A 42 25.08 3.17 1.84
CA THR A 42 26.50 3.47 1.73
C THR A 42 26.80 4.77 2.48
N PRO A 43 27.80 4.81 3.35
CA PRO A 43 28.10 6.02 4.10
C PRO A 43 28.26 7.24 3.19
N ARG A 44 27.65 8.34 3.59
CA ARG A 44 27.65 9.64 2.88
C ARG A 44 26.98 9.65 1.51
N GLN A 45 26.40 8.52 1.06
CA GLN A 45 25.69 8.46 -0.20
C GLN A 45 24.19 8.26 0.04
N ARG A 46 23.42 9.32 -0.02
CA ARG A 46 21.96 9.24 0.15
C ARG A 46 21.27 8.42 -0.94
N THR A 47 21.83 8.43 -2.13
CA THR A 47 21.25 7.71 -3.27
C THR A 47 21.30 6.19 -3.11
N SER A 48 22.14 5.69 -2.21
CA SER A 48 22.21 4.26 -1.89
C SER A 48 21.35 3.87 -0.69
N LEU A 49 20.71 4.85 -0.03
CA LEU A 49 19.89 4.59 1.13
C LEU A 49 18.57 3.99 0.68
N THR A 50 18.22 2.85 1.20
CA THR A 50 16.99 2.15 0.87
C THR A 50 16.24 1.74 2.13
N VAL A 51 14.94 1.54 1.98
CA VAL A 51 14.07 0.96 2.99
C VAL A 51 13.32 -0.21 2.36
N VAL A 52 13.27 -1.32 3.05
CA VAL A 52 12.49 -2.49 2.63
C VAL A 52 11.17 -2.48 3.39
N VAL A 53 10.08 -2.51 2.65
CA VAL A 53 8.72 -2.60 3.19
C VAL A 53 8.19 -3.98 2.88
N THR A 54 7.66 -4.65 3.88
CA THR A 54 7.07 -5.99 3.76
C THR A 54 5.67 -6.01 4.36
N TRP A 55 4.85 -6.93 3.91
CA TRP A 55 3.47 -7.07 4.40
C TRP A 55 2.98 -8.51 4.21
N ALA A 56 1.87 -8.85 4.84
CA ALA A 56 1.14 -10.07 4.55
C ALA A 56 0.16 -9.82 3.40
N ALA A 57 -0.01 -10.79 2.54
CA ALA A 57 -0.91 -10.67 1.40
C ALA A 57 -2.33 -10.31 1.86
N THR A 58 -3.00 -9.48 1.07
CA THR A 58 -4.41 -9.16 1.34
C THR A 58 -5.27 -10.42 1.28
N SER A 59 -6.33 -10.44 2.08
CA SER A 59 -7.32 -11.50 2.05
C SER A 59 -8.30 -11.37 0.88
N SER A 60 -8.22 -10.31 0.10
CA SER A 60 -9.10 -10.09 -1.05
C SER A 60 -8.59 -10.85 -2.28
N PRO A 61 -9.24 -11.93 -2.70
CA PRO A 61 -8.74 -12.77 -3.79
C PRO A 61 -8.78 -12.07 -5.15
N GLY A 62 -9.55 -11.00 -5.28
CA GLY A 62 -9.62 -10.21 -6.51
C GLY A 62 -8.52 -9.17 -6.65
N ALA A 63 -7.72 -8.94 -5.64
CA ALA A 63 -6.63 -7.98 -5.72
C ALA A 63 -5.59 -8.43 -6.74
N THR A 64 -5.01 -7.49 -7.45
CA THR A 64 -4.02 -7.76 -8.50
C THR A 64 -2.63 -7.23 -8.17
N GLY A 65 -2.50 -6.48 -7.09
CA GLY A 65 -1.23 -5.91 -6.69
C GLY A 65 -1.36 -5.00 -5.48
N TYR A 66 -0.32 -4.21 -5.26
CA TYR A 66 -0.25 -3.29 -4.13
C TYR A 66 0.37 -1.97 -4.54
N THR A 67 0.01 -0.92 -3.81
CA THR A 67 0.67 0.37 -3.85
C THR A 67 1.30 0.65 -2.50
N VAL A 68 2.56 1.04 -2.48
CA VAL A 68 3.27 1.45 -1.28
C VAL A 68 3.34 2.97 -1.23
N LEU A 69 2.91 3.54 -0.13
CA LEU A 69 2.90 4.97 0.08
C LEU A 69 3.81 5.33 1.25
N ARG A 70 4.43 6.49 1.16
CA ARG A 70 5.37 7.00 2.16
C ARG A 70 4.93 8.37 2.65
N GLY A 71 5.18 8.64 3.91
CA GLY A 71 5.00 9.95 4.53
C GLY A 71 6.10 10.24 5.55
N THR A 72 6.11 11.45 6.04
CA THR A 72 7.03 11.89 7.10
C THR A 72 6.32 12.08 8.44
N ARG A 73 5.05 11.74 8.50
CA ARG A 73 4.24 11.77 9.71
C ARG A 73 3.40 10.51 9.80
N ALA A 74 3.16 10.05 11.01
CA ALA A 74 2.38 8.81 11.26
C ALA A 74 0.96 8.86 10.68
N THR A 75 0.36 10.05 10.63
CA THR A 75 -1.00 10.25 10.12
C THR A 75 -1.04 10.74 8.67
N GLY A 76 0.10 10.80 7.98
CA GLY A 76 0.21 11.31 6.63
C GLY A 76 0.35 12.84 6.56
N PRO A 77 0.23 13.42 5.37
CA PRO A 77 -0.20 12.74 4.14
C PRO A 77 0.82 11.72 3.63
N PHE A 78 0.30 10.71 2.92
CA PHE A 78 1.11 9.67 2.29
C PHE A 78 1.10 9.85 0.78
N THR A 79 2.25 9.66 0.16
CA THR A 79 2.42 9.76 -1.29
C THR A 79 2.81 8.40 -1.85
N ALA A 80 2.19 8.00 -2.95
CA ALA A 80 2.52 6.74 -3.63
C ALA A 80 3.95 6.79 -4.15
N GLU A 81 4.76 5.83 -3.75
CA GLU A 81 6.17 5.74 -4.14
C GLU A 81 6.43 4.56 -5.07
N GLY A 82 5.64 3.53 -4.99
CA GLY A 82 5.81 2.37 -5.84
C GLY A 82 4.59 1.47 -5.89
N THR A 83 4.55 0.67 -6.93
CA THR A 83 3.51 -0.34 -7.13
C THR A 83 4.16 -1.68 -7.40
N VAL A 84 3.52 -2.75 -6.97
CA VAL A 84 3.93 -4.11 -7.29
C VAL A 84 2.75 -4.90 -7.83
N SER A 85 3.02 -5.77 -8.77
CA SER A 85 2.02 -6.65 -9.37
C SER A 85 2.04 -8.01 -8.69
N GLY A 86 0.87 -8.63 -8.62
CA GLY A 86 0.70 -9.95 -8.04
C GLY A 86 0.39 -9.91 -6.55
N ILE A 87 -0.65 -10.65 -6.18
CA ILE A 87 -1.10 -10.71 -4.79
C ILE A 87 -0.07 -11.37 -3.87
N SER A 88 0.76 -12.24 -4.43
CA SER A 88 1.81 -12.94 -3.69
C SER A 88 3.10 -12.12 -3.53
N THR A 89 3.21 -10.98 -4.19
CA THR A 89 4.35 -10.08 -4.02
C THR A 89 4.13 -9.27 -2.76
N THR A 90 4.88 -9.55 -1.72
CA THR A 90 4.67 -9.00 -0.38
C THR A 90 5.85 -8.19 0.14
N SER A 91 6.62 -7.64 -0.77
CA SER A 91 7.78 -6.83 -0.42
C SER A 91 8.09 -5.82 -1.53
N TRP A 92 8.58 -4.66 -1.13
CA TRP A 92 9.02 -3.63 -2.04
C TRP A 92 10.15 -2.83 -1.39
N THR A 93 11.08 -2.37 -2.21
CA THR A 93 12.22 -1.59 -1.73
C THR A 93 12.10 -0.16 -2.20
N ASP A 94 12.09 0.77 -1.25
CA ASP A 94 12.18 2.20 -1.53
C ASP A 94 13.63 2.53 -1.86
N ALA A 95 13.92 2.62 -3.13
CA ALA A 95 15.21 2.99 -3.69
C ALA A 95 15.09 4.25 -4.56
N THR A 96 14.17 5.14 -4.22
CA THR A 96 13.87 6.33 -5.01
C THR A 96 14.99 7.37 -5.03
N GLY A 97 15.99 7.23 -4.16
CA GLY A 97 17.06 8.20 -4.01
C GLY A 97 16.64 9.47 -3.25
N GLN A 98 15.40 9.52 -2.79
CA GLN A 98 14.84 10.68 -2.08
C GLN A 98 14.94 10.57 -0.57
N LEU A 99 15.30 9.40 -0.07
CA LEU A 99 15.47 9.18 1.35
C LEU A 99 16.61 10.04 1.92
N ARG A 100 16.43 10.47 3.15
CA ARG A 100 17.43 11.27 3.87
C ARG A 100 17.91 10.49 5.08
N PHE A 101 19.15 10.73 5.46
CA PHE A 101 19.71 10.21 6.71
C PHE A 101 19.00 10.82 7.93
N THR A 102 18.98 10.10 9.01
CA THR A 102 18.46 10.55 10.31
C THR A 102 17.01 11.08 10.19
N THR A 103 16.22 10.40 9.41
CA THR A 103 14.83 10.80 9.14
C THR A 103 13.91 9.62 9.38
N THR A 104 12.80 9.87 10.07
CA THR A 104 11.76 8.85 10.26
C THR A 104 10.77 8.94 9.10
N TYR A 105 10.56 7.80 8.46
CA TYR A 105 9.57 7.63 7.42
C TYR A 105 8.48 6.67 7.88
N TYR A 106 7.30 6.90 7.37
CA TYR A 106 6.11 6.11 7.65
C TYR A 106 5.58 5.55 6.35
N TYR A 107 5.27 4.27 6.36
CA TYR A 107 4.79 3.55 5.19
C TYR A 107 3.44 2.93 5.46
N VAL A 108 2.59 2.99 4.48
CA VAL A 108 1.32 2.26 4.40
C VAL A 108 1.25 1.55 3.06
N VAL A 109 0.49 0.48 3.00
CA VAL A 109 0.30 -0.32 1.79
C VAL A 109 -1.19 -0.46 1.53
N GLU A 110 -1.57 -0.27 0.29
CA GLU A 110 -2.93 -0.51 -0.19
C GLU A 110 -2.92 -1.70 -1.14
N SER A 111 -3.94 -2.53 -1.09
CA SER A 111 -4.17 -3.51 -2.15
C SER A 111 -4.90 -2.86 -3.31
N THR A 112 -4.65 -3.33 -4.51
CA THR A 112 -5.20 -2.73 -5.72
C THR A 112 -5.85 -3.76 -6.63
N VAL A 113 -6.88 -3.32 -7.33
CA VAL A 113 -7.45 -4.03 -8.46
C VAL A 113 -7.90 -2.98 -9.49
N GLN A 114 -7.30 -2.99 -10.68
CA GLN A 114 -7.54 -1.95 -11.68
C GLN A 114 -7.31 -0.55 -11.08
N SER A 115 -8.32 0.32 -11.09
CA SER A 115 -8.24 1.66 -10.50
C SER A 115 -8.71 1.74 -9.05
N TRP A 116 -9.01 0.59 -8.44
CA TRP A 116 -9.52 0.54 -7.08
C TRP A 116 -8.40 0.26 -6.10
N THR A 117 -8.47 0.92 -4.95
CA THR A 117 -7.53 0.71 -3.85
C THR A 117 -8.29 0.40 -2.57
N SER A 118 -7.67 -0.37 -1.70
CA SER A 118 -8.17 -0.57 -0.35
C SER A 118 -7.95 0.69 0.50
N GLN A 119 -8.43 0.64 1.71
CA GLN A 119 -7.95 1.54 2.76
C GLN A 119 -6.46 1.33 3.00
N ASN A 120 -5.81 2.32 3.60
CA ASN A 120 -4.44 2.17 4.03
C ASN A 120 -4.32 1.05 5.06
N SER A 121 -3.23 0.31 4.99
CA SER A 121 -2.83 -0.60 6.07
C SER A 121 -2.53 0.16 7.37
N ALA A 122 -2.25 -0.58 8.43
CA ALA A 122 -1.59 -0.01 9.58
C ALA A 122 -0.25 0.62 9.16
N THR A 123 0.14 1.68 9.85
CA THR A 123 1.36 2.42 9.53
C THR A 123 2.57 1.72 10.12
N ALA A 124 3.60 1.52 9.30
CA ALA A 124 4.91 1.08 9.75
C ALA A 124 5.89 2.23 9.70
N SER A 125 6.81 2.30 10.63
CA SER A 125 7.82 3.36 10.68
C SER A 125 9.23 2.80 10.67
N VAL A 126 10.15 3.58 10.11
CA VAL A 126 11.58 3.28 10.14
C VAL A 126 12.34 4.60 10.22
N THR A 127 13.37 4.63 11.05
CA THR A 127 14.29 5.76 11.11
C THR A 127 15.55 5.38 10.38
N THR A 128 15.90 6.16 9.37
CA THR A 128 17.13 5.95 8.60
C THR A 128 18.35 6.27 9.45
N PRO A 129 19.46 5.60 9.21
CA PRO A 129 20.67 5.80 10.01
C PRO A 129 21.30 7.18 9.79
N ALA A 130 22.23 7.53 10.63
CA ALA A 130 23.09 8.68 10.39
C ALA A 130 24.04 8.39 9.23
N SER A 131 24.43 9.44 8.51
CA SER A 131 25.22 9.29 7.28
C SER A 131 26.59 8.61 7.49
N ARG A 132 27.09 8.60 8.72
CA ARG A 132 28.38 8.00 9.04
C ARG A 132 28.28 6.57 9.58
N THR A 133 27.10 6.19 10.04
CA THR A 133 26.84 4.90 10.68
C THR A 133 25.99 3.97 9.83
N CYS A 134 26.06 4.15 8.55
CA CYS A 134 25.45 3.29 7.58
C CYS A 134 26.09 1.92 7.66
N ALA A 135 25.60 1.12 8.49
CA ALA A 135 26.10 -0.24 8.64
C ALA A 135 24.96 -1.23 8.43
#